data_23f32d36a3594c7e363b7af21fac6994
#
_entry.id   23f32d36a3594c7e363b7af21fac6994
#
_cell.length_a   1.000
_cell.length_b   1.000
_cell.length_c   1.000
_cell.angle_alpha   90.00
_cell.angle_beta   90.00
_cell.angle_gamma   90.00
#
_symmetry.space_group_name_H-M   'P 1'
#
loop_
_entity.id
_entity.type
_entity.pdbx_description
1 polymer ?
#
loop_
_entity_poly.entity_id
_entity_poly.type
_entity_poly.pdbx_seq_one_letter_code
_entity_poly.pdbx_strand_id
1 'polypeptide(L)'
;MNGVTLAKILLILITMCFGTFASAVEKVPFGSEPLAPEEAFVMDHIIVGPSEAVIRWQIPKFYYLYKEKFIFTSKDFIIENVQFPPPEVIDDPFFGSSEIYHNVVEATLNLTPTIKGDSKGILDIGFQGCWEGGICYPPVKTSLKLSGL
;
A
#
# COMPACT_ATOMS: atom_id res chain seq x y z
N MET A 1 55.84 -19.47 -19.20
CA MET A 1 54.79 -18.51 -18.90
C MET A 1 54.75 -18.36 -17.39
N ASN A 2 55.12 -17.22 -16.88
CA ASN A 2 55.35 -17.02 -15.44
C ASN A 2 53.98 -16.86 -14.71
N GLY A 3 53.82 -17.52 -13.58
CA GLY A 3 52.60 -17.51 -12.76
C GLY A 3 52.00 -16.15 -12.39
N VAL A 4 52.83 -15.10 -12.48
CA VAL A 4 52.41 -13.72 -12.26
C VAL A 4 51.46 -13.19 -13.37
N THR A 5 51.62 -13.69 -14.60
CA THR A 5 50.77 -13.29 -15.75
C THR A 5 49.40 -13.91 -15.67
N LEU A 6 49.31 -15.16 -15.19
CA LEU A 6 48.04 -15.86 -15.02
C LEU A 6 47.18 -15.25 -13.89
N ALA A 7 47.84 -14.87 -12.78
CA ALA A 7 47.16 -14.20 -11.63
C ALA A 7 46.62 -12.80 -12.00
N LYS A 8 47.33 -12.07 -12.86
CA LYS A 8 46.86 -10.76 -13.35
C LYS A 8 45.67 -10.87 -14.31
N ILE A 9 45.65 -11.90 -15.16
CA ILE A 9 44.52 -12.17 -16.08
C ILE A 9 43.27 -12.64 -15.29
N LEU A 10 43.48 -13.45 -14.25
CA LEU A 10 42.37 -13.89 -13.39
C LEU A 10 41.76 -12.73 -12.57
N LEU A 11 42.59 -11.79 -12.11
CA LEU A 11 42.11 -10.62 -11.37
C LEU A 11 41.31 -9.65 -12.25
N ILE A 12 41.65 -9.51 -13.54
CA ILE A 12 40.96 -8.66 -14.49
C ILE A 12 39.59 -9.25 -14.89
N LEU A 13 39.47 -10.57 -14.93
CA LEU A 13 38.20 -11.26 -15.24
C LEU A 13 37.15 -11.19 -14.12
N ILE A 14 37.58 -11.04 -12.86
CA ILE A 14 36.66 -10.90 -11.71
C ILE A 14 36.05 -9.49 -11.62
N THR A 15 36.71 -8.46 -12.17
CA THR A 15 36.26 -7.07 -12.06
C THR A 15 35.15 -6.68 -13.06
N MET A 16 34.80 -7.55 -14.02
CA MET A 16 33.81 -7.25 -15.07
C MET A 16 32.37 -7.72 -14.80
N CYS A 17 32.08 -8.29 -13.61
CA CYS A 17 30.75 -8.83 -13.28
C CYS A 17 29.89 -7.97 -12.35
N PHE A 18 30.26 -6.70 -12.10
CA PHE A 18 29.32 -5.78 -11.47
C PHE A 18 28.40 -5.16 -12.54
N GLY A 19 27.46 -5.98 -13.01
CA GLY A 19 26.34 -5.48 -13.79
C GLY A 19 25.52 -4.51 -12.92
N THR A 20 25.53 -3.25 -13.29
CA THR A 20 24.59 -2.26 -12.74
C THR A 20 23.18 -2.67 -13.15
N PHE A 21 22.39 -3.21 -12.22
CA PHE A 21 20.94 -3.38 -12.39
C PHE A 21 20.34 -1.97 -12.45
N ALA A 22 20.21 -1.41 -13.62
CA ALA A 22 19.40 -0.23 -13.84
C ALA A 22 17.94 -0.65 -13.66
N SER A 23 17.31 -0.30 -12.54
CA SER A 23 15.87 -0.43 -12.36
C SER A 23 15.19 0.53 -13.34
N ALA A 24 14.65 -0.01 -14.42
CA ALA A 24 13.83 0.78 -15.33
C ALA A 24 12.54 1.16 -14.60
N VAL A 25 12.29 2.45 -14.41
CA VAL A 25 11.00 2.97 -13.97
C VAL A 25 10.02 2.72 -15.11
N GLU A 26 9.11 1.79 -14.92
CA GLU A 26 8.07 1.47 -15.89
C GLU A 26 7.01 2.57 -15.88
N LYS A 27 6.68 3.09 -17.06
CA LYS A 27 5.69 4.16 -17.23
C LYS A 27 4.34 3.59 -17.63
N VAL A 28 3.27 4.34 -17.30
CA VAL A 28 1.92 4.02 -17.76
C VAL A 28 1.92 3.90 -19.30
N PRO A 29 1.37 2.81 -19.88
CA PRO A 29 1.31 2.64 -21.33
C PRO A 29 0.48 3.73 -22.00
N PHE A 30 0.92 4.19 -23.15
CA PHE A 30 0.18 5.19 -23.93
C PHE A 30 -1.21 4.67 -24.34
N GLY A 31 -2.25 5.46 -24.11
CA GLY A 31 -3.63 5.10 -24.44
C GLY A 31 -4.32 4.21 -23.39
N SER A 32 -3.71 3.99 -22.23
CA SER A 32 -4.40 3.33 -21.11
C SER A 32 -5.52 4.22 -20.56
N GLU A 33 -6.65 3.60 -20.22
CA GLU A 33 -7.76 4.25 -19.53
C GLU A 33 -7.71 3.90 -18.03
N PRO A 34 -8.08 4.84 -17.13
CA PRO A 34 -8.15 4.57 -15.71
C PRO A 34 -9.32 3.62 -15.40
N LEU A 35 -9.11 2.74 -14.42
CA LEU A 35 -10.16 1.89 -13.86
C LEU A 35 -11.17 2.73 -13.06
N ALA A 36 -12.37 2.23 -12.86
CA ALA A 36 -13.30 2.79 -11.88
C ALA A 36 -12.72 2.66 -10.45
N PRO A 37 -13.05 3.56 -9.50
CA PRO A 37 -12.45 3.54 -8.16
C PRO A 37 -12.62 2.21 -7.42
N GLU A 38 -13.76 1.56 -7.58
CA GLU A 38 -14.09 0.26 -6.99
C GLU A 38 -13.30 -0.92 -7.60
N GLU A 39 -12.80 -0.75 -8.82
CA GLU A 39 -11.92 -1.71 -9.48
C GLU A 39 -10.45 -1.43 -9.18
N ALA A 40 -10.11 -0.14 -9.03
CA ALA A 40 -8.75 0.30 -8.72
C ALA A 40 -8.34 0.02 -7.27
N PHE A 41 -9.28 0.04 -6.32
CA PHE A 41 -8.99 -0.06 -4.90
C PHE A 41 -9.87 -1.13 -4.24
N VAL A 42 -9.61 -2.38 -4.62
CA VAL A 42 -10.33 -3.53 -4.08
C VAL A 42 -9.94 -3.73 -2.61
N MET A 43 -10.94 -3.78 -1.75
CA MET A 43 -10.74 -3.90 -0.30
C MET A 43 -11.34 -5.21 0.23
N ASP A 44 -10.60 -5.87 1.11
CA ASP A 44 -11.05 -6.99 1.92
C ASP A 44 -10.69 -6.80 3.41
N HIS A 45 -11.18 -7.69 4.29
CA HIS A 45 -10.82 -7.65 5.70
C HIS A 45 -10.82 -9.04 6.31
N ILE A 46 -10.04 -9.18 7.38
CA ILE A 46 -10.03 -10.35 8.25
C ILE A 46 -10.08 -9.93 9.72
N ILE A 47 -10.76 -10.72 10.54
CA ILE A 47 -10.70 -10.61 12.00
C ILE A 47 -9.61 -11.57 12.47
N VAL A 48 -8.59 -11.02 13.13
CA VAL A 48 -7.41 -11.78 13.59
C VAL A 48 -7.61 -12.26 15.03
N GLY A 49 -8.39 -11.52 15.80
CA GLY A 49 -8.64 -11.84 17.21
C GLY A 49 -9.81 -11.02 17.77
N PRO A 50 -10.10 -11.15 19.07
CA PRO A 50 -11.26 -10.55 19.70
C PRO A 50 -11.22 -9.02 19.77
N SER A 51 -10.13 -8.40 19.39
CA SER A 51 -9.95 -6.94 19.36
C SER A 51 -9.13 -6.45 18.19
N GLU A 52 -8.92 -7.28 17.17
CA GLU A 52 -8.04 -6.93 16.07
C GLU A 52 -8.66 -7.29 14.71
N ALA A 53 -8.70 -6.30 13.83
CA ALA A 53 -9.10 -6.43 12.44
C ALA A 53 -7.99 -5.93 11.52
N VAL A 54 -7.77 -6.61 10.41
CA VAL A 54 -6.87 -6.17 9.33
C VAL A 54 -7.71 -5.86 8.11
N ILE A 55 -7.57 -4.64 7.61
CA ILE A 55 -8.19 -4.19 6.36
C ILE A 55 -7.09 -4.12 5.32
N ARG A 56 -7.32 -4.77 4.17
CA ARG A 56 -6.36 -4.85 3.08
C ARG A 56 -6.91 -4.18 1.83
N TRP A 57 -6.08 -3.40 1.16
CA TRP A 57 -6.34 -2.88 -0.18
C TRP A 57 -5.39 -3.53 -1.17
N GLN A 58 -5.95 -4.03 -2.27
CA GLN A 58 -5.21 -4.46 -3.45
C GLN A 58 -5.18 -3.29 -4.43
N ILE A 59 -3.99 -2.83 -4.75
CA ILE A 59 -3.75 -1.64 -5.57
C ILE A 59 -3.09 -2.12 -6.87
N PRO A 60 -3.73 -1.99 -8.02
CA PRO A 60 -3.16 -2.44 -9.29
C PRO A 60 -1.95 -1.58 -9.67
N LYS A 61 -1.18 -2.08 -10.62
CA LYS A 61 -0.03 -1.37 -11.17
C LYS A 61 -0.42 0.00 -11.70
N PHE A 62 0.42 0.99 -11.44
CA PHE A 62 0.23 2.41 -11.76
C PHE A 62 -0.86 3.12 -10.95
N TYR A 63 -1.25 2.55 -9.80
CA TYR A 63 -2.14 3.19 -8.84
C TYR A 63 -1.46 3.26 -7.47
N TYR A 64 -1.89 4.21 -6.66
CA TYR A 64 -1.43 4.36 -5.28
C TYR A 64 -2.51 4.95 -4.38
N LEU A 65 -2.39 4.69 -3.09
CA LEU A 65 -3.21 5.27 -2.03
C LEU A 65 -2.38 6.19 -1.16
N TYR A 66 -2.94 7.33 -0.76
CA TYR A 66 -2.28 8.25 0.18
C TYR A 66 -2.46 7.80 1.61
N LYS A 67 -1.36 7.69 2.36
CA LYS A 67 -1.38 7.33 3.78
C LYS A 67 -2.21 8.31 4.62
N GLU A 68 -2.06 9.61 4.40
CA GLU A 68 -2.74 10.65 5.16
C GLU A 68 -4.25 10.77 4.87
N LYS A 69 -4.72 10.10 3.81
CA LYS A 69 -6.14 10.12 3.41
C LYS A 69 -6.94 8.95 3.97
N PHE A 70 -6.30 8.04 4.71
CA PHE A 70 -7.04 6.99 5.41
C PHE A 70 -7.73 7.57 6.64
N ILE A 71 -9.03 7.31 6.75
CA ILE A 71 -9.89 7.74 7.85
C ILE A 71 -10.68 6.52 8.31
N PHE A 72 -10.71 6.29 9.61
CA PHE A 72 -11.50 5.22 10.22
C PHE A 72 -12.37 5.83 11.31
N THR A 73 -13.66 5.54 11.27
CA THR A 73 -14.62 5.95 12.30
C THR A 73 -15.62 4.83 12.59
N SER A 74 -16.13 4.78 13.80
CA SER A 74 -17.17 3.83 14.18
C SER A 74 -18.02 4.41 15.32
N LYS A 75 -19.28 4.00 15.39
CA LYS A 75 -20.14 4.22 16.54
C LYS A 75 -20.18 2.97 17.45
N ASP A 76 -19.84 1.81 16.89
CA ASP A 76 -19.95 0.52 17.55
C ASP A 76 -18.64 0.08 18.19
N PHE A 77 -17.51 0.66 17.74
CA PHE A 77 -16.19 0.35 18.23
C PHE A 77 -15.41 1.61 18.63
N ILE A 78 -14.66 1.52 19.71
CA ILE A 78 -13.57 2.45 20.02
C ILE A 78 -12.36 1.97 19.22
N ILE A 79 -11.80 2.86 18.40
CA ILE A 79 -10.59 2.59 17.62
C ILE A 79 -9.40 3.02 18.48
N GLU A 80 -8.74 2.04 19.10
CA GLU A 80 -7.62 2.28 20.03
C GLU A 80 -6.35 2.67 19.26
N ASN A 81 -6.11 2.01 18.14
CA ASN A 81 -4.90 2.18 17.35
C ASN A 81 -5.14 1.76 15.91
N VAL A 82 -4.42 2.40 14.98
CA VAL A 82 -4.33 2.00 13.56
C VAL A 82 -2.86 1.97 13.17
N GLN A 83 -2.41 0.82 12.70
CA GLN A 83 -1.04 0.59 12.26
C GLN A 83 -0.98 0.33 10.76
N PHE A 84 -0.03 0.98 10.10
CA PHE A 84 0.28 0.80 8.70
C PHE A 84 1.73 0.35 8.52
N PRO A 85 2.06 -0.35 7.42
CA PRO A 85 3.44 -0.57 7.04
C PRO A 85 4.17 0.74 6.72
N PRO A 86 5.52 0.75 6.65
CA PRO A 86 6.27 1.90 6.19
C PRO A 86 5.80 2.35 4.80
N PRO A 87 5.48 3.64 4.59
CA PRO A 87 5.08 4.16 3.30
C PRO A 87 6.28 4.43 2.38
N GLU A 88 6.00 4.56 1.09
CA GLU A 88 6.89 5.20 0.13
C GLU A 88 6.67 6.71 0.14
N VAL A 89 7.72 7.49 -0.10
CA VAL A 89 7.62 8.95 -0.24
C VAL A 89 7.87 9.32 -1.69
N ILE A 90 6.91 10.02 -2.29
CA ILE A 90 7.02 10.52 -3.66
C ILE A 90 6.83 12.04 -3.72
N ASP A 91 7.30 12.66 -4.79
CA ASP A 91 6.92 14.03 -5.15
C ASP A 91 5.70 13.97 -6.07
N ASP A 92 4.54 14.07 -5.45
CA ASP A 92 3.25 13.89 -6.10
C ASP A 92 2.83 15.18 -6.84
N PRO A 93 2.35 15.10 -8.09
CA PRO A 93 1.98 16.28 -8.88
C PRO A 93 0.78 17.05 -8.34
N PHE A 94 -0.04 16.45 -7.46
CA PHE A 94 -1.25 17.07 -6.91
C PHE A 94 -1.05 17.61 -5.49
N PHE A 95 -0.25 16.89 -4.66
CA PHE A 95 -0.10 17.21 -3.24
C PHE A 95 1.36 17.45 -2.81
N GLY A 96 2.32 17.37 -3.74
CA GLY A 96 3.75 17.51 -3.43
C GLY A 96 4.31 16.30 -2.68
N SER A 97 5.24 16.49 -1.76
CA SER A 97 5.86 15.38 -1.01
C SER A 97 4.79 14.62 -0.23
N SER A 98 4.51 13.39 -0.62
CA SER A 98 3.42 12.58 -0.12
C SER A 98 3.87 11.18 0.27
N GLU A 99 3.33 10.66 1.37
CA GLU A 99 3.47 9.26 1.78
C GLU A 99 2.39 8.42 1.12
N ILE A 100 2.79 7.39 0.39
CA ILE A 100 1.87 6.57 -0.41
C ILE A 100 2.12 5.08 -0.23
N TYR A 101 1.17 4.27 -0.75
CA TYR A 101 1.27 2.82 -0.85
C TYR A 101 0.94 2.35 -2.26
N HIS A 102 1.79 1.45 -2.79
CA HIS A 102 1.56 0.70 -4.02
C HIS A 102 1.24 -0.78 -3.73
N ASN A 103 0.72 -1.47 -4.72
CA ASN A 103 0.49 -2.91 -4.75
C ASN A 103 -0.49 -3.42 -3.68
N VAL A 104 -0.07 -3.44 -2.43
CA VAL A 104 -0.88 -3.90 -1.29
C VAL A 104 -0.58 -3.03 -0.08
N VAL A 105 -1.62 -2.59 0.61
CA VAL A 105 -1.48 -2.00 1.93
C VAL A 105 -2.46 -2.65 2.92
N GLU A 106 -1.99 -2.89 4.13
CA GLU A 106 -2.77 -3.43 5.23
C GLU A 106 -2.80 -2.43 6.38
N ALA A 107 -4.00 -2.12 6.86
CA ALA A 107 -4.20 -1.38 8.09
C ALA A 107 -4.62 -2.37 9.19
N THR A 108 -3.83 -2.49 10.23
CA THR A 108 -4.17 -3.26 11.44
C THR A 108 -4.84 -2.33 12.44
N LEU A 109 -6.08 -2.63 12.80
CA LEU A 109 -6.89 -1.86 13.73
C LEU A 109 -7.09 -2.64 15.03
N ASN A 110 -6.79 -1.98 16.17
CA ASN A 110 -7.21 -2.46 17.47
C ASN A 110 -8.55 -1.81 17.84
N LEU A 111 -9.56 -2.64 18.04
CA LEU A 111 -10.95 -2.24 18.20
C LEU A 111 -11.52 -2.80 19.50
N THR A 112 -12.20 -1.95 20.27
CA THR A 112 -12.94 -2.35 21.48
C THR A 112 -14.43 -2.07 21.27
N PRO A 113 -15.32 -3.08 21.38
CA PRO A 113 -16.76 -2.84 21.28
C PRO A 113 -17.25 -1.82 22.30
N THR A 114 -18.06 -0.85 21.88
CA THR A 114 -18.65 0.16 22.77
C THR A 114 -19.66 -0.45 23.74
N ILE A 115 -20.31 -1.55 23.33
CA ILE A 115 -21.23 -2.33 24.17
C ILE A 115 -20.53 -3.63 24.55
N LYS A 116 -20.31 -3.86 25.83
CA LYS A 116 -19.66 -5.06 26.34
C LYS A 116 -20.42 -6.32 25.93
N GLY A 117 -19.70 -7.24 25.28
CA GLY A 117 -20.24 -8.52 24.81
C GLY A 117 -20.88 -8.47 23.41
N ASP A 118 -20.94 -7.31 22.78
CA ASP A 118 -21.31 -7.20 21.35
C ASP A 118 -20.04 -7.38 20.52
N SER A 119 -20.04 -8.38 19.65
CA SER A 119 -18.93 -8.68 18.75
C SER A 119 -19.21 -8.25 17.33
N LYS A 120 -20.21 -7.41 17.10
CA LYS A 120 -20.65 -6.96 15.76
C LYS A 120 -20.77 -5.44 15.73
N GLY A 121 -20.44 -4.87 14.58
CA GLY A 121 -20.59 -3.43 14.40
C GLY A 121 -20.18 -2.97 13.00
N ILE A 122 -20.26 -1.68 12.79
CA ILE A 122 -19.91 -1.02 11.53
C ILE A 122 -18.66 -0.19 11.71
N LEU A 123 -17.71 -0.37 10.82
CA LEU A 123 -16.52 0.45 10.66
C LEU A 123 -16.67 1.26 9.36
N ASP A 124 -16.70 2.57 9.47
CA ASP A 124 -16.69 3.49 8.34
C ASP A 124 -15.24 3.82 7.96
N ILE A 125 -14.95 3.72 6.67
CA ILE A 125 -13.60 3.86 6.11
C ILE A 125 -13.63 4.90 5.01
N GLY A 126 -12.70 5.86 5.10
CA GLY A 126 -12.37 6.79 4.02
C GLY A 126 -10.97 6.55 3.51
N PHE A 127 -10.74 6.71 2.22
CA PHE A 127 -9.43 6.71 1.61
C PHE A 127 -9.44 7.46 0.28
N GLN A 128 -8.26 7.80 -0.23
CA GLN A 128 -8.10 8.45 -1.53
C GLN A 128 -6.84 7.94 -2.21
N GLY A 129 -6.92 7.79 -3.51
CA GLY A 129 -5.81 7.38 -4.34
C GLY A 129 -5.85 8.00 -5.72
N CYS A 130 -4.78 7.75 -6.49
CA CYS A 130 -4.60 8.27 -7.83
C CYS A 130 -4.13 7.18 -8.78
N TRP A 131 -4.34 7.44 -10.06
CA TRP A 131 -3.73 6.73 -11.16
C TRP A 131 -2.54 7.56 -11.68
N GLU A 132 -1.38 6.94 -11.87
CA GLU A 132 -0.15 7.60 -12.33
C GLU A 132 -0.27 8.20 -13.75
N GLY A 133 -1.32 7.84 -14.49
CA GLY A 133 -1.68 8.48 -15.75
C GLY A 133 -2.25 9.88 -15.62
N GLY A 134 -2.24 10.48 -14.41
CA GLY A 134 -2.59 11.88 -14.17
C GLY A 134 -4.02 12.10 -13.67
N ILE A 135 -4.64 11.11 -13.01
CA ILE A 135 -5.98 11.25 -12.43
C ILE A 135 -5.94 10.90 -10.94
N CYS A 136 -6.38 11.84 -10.09
CA CYS A 136 -6.72 11.57 -8.71
C CYS A 136 -8.23 11.40 -8.55
N TYR A 137 -8.61 10.30 -7.90
CA TYR A 137 -10.02 10.01 -7.61
C TYR A 137 -10.54 10.90 -6.47
N PRO A 138 -11.83 11.21 -6.46
CA PRO A 138 -12.47 11.76 -5.26
C PRO A 138 -12.28 10.83 -4.06
N PRO A 139 -12.28 11.36 -2.82
CA PRO A 139 -12.25 10.53 -1.62
C PRO A 139 -13.38 9.49 -1.63
N VAL A 140 -13.01 8.22 -1.49
CA VAL A 140 -13.94 7.09 -1.37
C VAL A 140 -14.35 6.96 0.10
N LYS A 141 -15.64 6.68 0.33
CA LYS A 141 -16.18 6.34 1.65
C LYS A 141 -16.97 5.05 1.55
N THR A 142 -16.71 4.15 2.45
CA THR A 142 -17.39 2.84 2.51
C THR A 142 -17.56 2.40 3.95
N SER A 143 -18.43 1.42 4.18
CA SER A 143 -18.69 0.87 5.51
C SER A 143 -18.52 -0.65 5.48
N LEU A 144 -17.79 -1.18 6.45
CA LEU A 144 -17.63 -2.60 6.67
C LEU A 144 -18.47 -3.07 7.86
N LYS A 145 -19.13 -4.20 7.71
CA LYS A 145 -19.73 -4.92 8.83
C LYS A 145 -18.70 -5.89 9.39
N LEU A 146 -18.25 -5.63 10.59
CA LEU A 146 -17.33 -6.51 11.32
C LEU A 146 -18.13 -7.42 12.25
N SER A 147 -17.65 -8.64 12.46
CA SER A 147 -18.24 -9.60 13.39
C SER A 147 -17.18 -10.56 13.91
N GLY A 148 -17.23 -10.88 15.22
CA GLY A 148 -16.26 -11.77 15.86
C GLY A 148 -15.11 -11.05 16.58
N LEU A 149 -15.29 -9.75 16.87
CA LEU A 149 -14.39 -8.94 17.70
C LEU A 149 -14.68 -9.13 19.18
#